data_9e9ef895086689672fcd88d44a86d20e
#
_entry.id   9e9ef895086689672fcd88d44a86d20e
#
_cell.length_a   1.000
_cell.length_b   1.000
_cell.length_c   1.000
_cell.angle_alpha   90.00
_cell.angle_beta   90.00
_cell.angle_gamma   90.00
#
_symmetry.space_group_name_H-M   'P 1'
#
loop_
_entity.id
_entity.type
_entity.pdbx_description
1 polymer ?
#
loop_
_entity_poly.entity_id
_entity_poly.type
_entity_poly.pdbx_seq_one_letter_code
_entity_poly.pdbx_strand_id
1 'polypeptide(L)'
;MQLSKRKLFKLKNKNKKLKPDKYKILKRERLRGIIKGNLERPRLSIFRSNENIYAQIIDDNKSQTIISCSTLERIIKLKNQNRKCCEASKIIGQKLANRSLKKNVTKIVFDRGPYLYHGRIKALAEGAREGGLKF
;
A
#
# COMPACT_ATOMS: atom_id res chain seq x y z
N MET A 1 -10.56 4.18 44.49
CA MET A 1 -11.57 3.19 44.06
C MET A 1 -10.88 2.13 43.18
N GLN A 2 -10.60 0.95 43.74
CA GLN A 2 -10.00 -0.13 42.93
C GLN A 2 -11.09 -0.81 42.11
N LEU A 3 -10.97 -0.75 40.81
CA LEU A 3 -11.81 -1.53 39.90
C LEU A 3 -11.56 -3.04 40.12
N SER A 4 -12.62 -3.77 40.47
CA SER A 4 -12.56 -5.21 40.74
C SER A 4 -11.86 -5.94 39.61
N LYS A 5 -10.96 -6.91 39.97
CA LYS A 5 -10.20 -7.75 39.03
C LYS A 5 -11.07 -8.38 37.94
N ARG A 6 -12.37 -8.62 38.22
CA ARG A 6 -13.37 -9.12 37.25
C ARG A 6 -13.71 -8.08 36.14
N LYS A 7 -13.73 -6.78 36.45
CA LYS A 7 -13.96 -5.72 35.43
C LYS A 7 -12.74 -5.56 34.53
N LEU A 8 -11.54 -5.61 35.09
CA LEU A 8 -10.28 -5.59 34.33
C LEU A 8 -10.12 -6.81 33.42
N PHE A 9 -10.54 -8.01 33.87
CA PHE A 9 -10.54 -9.21 33.07
C PHE A 9 -11.56 -9.16 31.91
N LYS A 10 -12.76 -8.59 32.14
CA LYS A 10 -13.76 -8.34 31.09
C LYS A 10 -13.30 -7.29 30.06
N LEU A 11 -12.56 -6.26 30.48
CA LEU A 11 -11.98 -5.26 29.56
C LEU A 11 -10.85 -5.85 28.71
N LYS A 12 -9.97 -6.68 29.29
CA LYS A 12 -8.94 -7.40 28.54
C LYS A 12 -9.52 -8.40 27.52
N ASN A 13 -10.65 -9.05 27.85
CA ASN A 13 -11.31 -9.99 26.93
C ASN A 13 -12.16 -9.30 25.84
N LYS A 14 -12.63 -8.06 26.05
CA LYS A 14 -13.27 -7.28 24.96
C LYS A 14 -12.29 -6.97 23.82
N ASN A 15 -11.01 -6.77 24.14
CA ASN A 15 -9.99 -6.55 23.11
C ASN A 15 -9.56 -7.83 22.34
N LYS A 16 -9.88 -9.02 22.89
CA LYS A 16 -9.50 -10.32 22.30
C LYS A 16 -10.48 -10.82 21.22
N LYS A 17 -11.66 -10.19 21.05
CA LYS A 17 -12.71 -10.61 20.10
C LYS A 17 -12.96 -9.63 18.93
N LEU A 18 -12.05 -8.71 18.67
CA LEU A 18 -12.13 -7.93 17.43
C LEU A 18 -11.79 -8.87 16.27
N LYS A 19 -12.77 -9.10 15.38
CA LYS A 19 -12.53 -9.82 14.13
C LYS A 19 -11.32 -9.23 13.43
N PRO A 20 -10.42 -10.03 12.83
CA PRO A 20 -9.17 -9.55 12.23
C PRO A 20 -9.38 -8.41 11.21
N ASP A 21 -10.55 -8.35 10.59
CA ASP A 21 -10.90 -7.29 9.64
C ASP A 21 -11.13 -5.94 10.32
N LYS A 22 -11.77 -5.92 11.50
CA LYS A 22 -12.00 -4.69 12.26
C LYS A 22 -10.70 -4.09 12.80
N TYR A 23 -9.73 -4.94 13.20
CA TYR A 23 -8.39 -4.49 13.59
C TYR A 23 -7.62 -3.87 12.43
N LYS A 24 -7.71 -4.45 11.23
CA LYS A 24 -7.09 -3.90 10.01
C LYS A 24 -7.68 -2.54 9.62
N ILE A 25 -8.99 -2.38 9.75
CA ILE A 25 -9.69 -1.12 9.48
C ILE A 25 -9.23 -0.04 10.45
N LEU A 26 -9.23 -0.30 11.76
CA LEU A 26 -8.78 0.64 12.79
C LEU A 26 -7.30 1.03 12.61
N LYS A 27 -6.44 0.08 12.20
CA LYS A 27 -5.04 0.37 11.90
C LYS A 27 -4.89 1.25 10.67
N ARG A 28 -5.72 1.05 9.64
CA ARG A 28 -5.77 1.92 8.46
C ARG A 28 -6.20 3.34 8.81
N GLU A 29 -7.21 3.49 9.65
CA GLU A 29 -7.71 4.81 10.07
C GLU A 29 -6.67 5.58 10.89
N ARG A 30 -5.94 4.90 11.80
CA ARG A 30 -4.86 5.51 12.59
C ARG A 30 -3.69 5.99 11.74
N LEU A 31 -3.41 5.33 10.62
CA LEU A 31 -2.32 5.68 9.71
C LEU A 31 -2.73 6.70 8.64
N ARG A 32 -4.04 6.94 8.48
CA ARG A 32 -4.52 7.97 7.56
C ARG A 32 -4.05 9.35 8.01
N GLY A 33 -3.49 10.10 7.08
CA GLY A 33 -3.06 11.48 7.30
C GLY A 33 -1.67 11.64 7.93
N ILE A 34 -0.99 10.56 8.34
CA ILE A 34 0.39 10.62 8.83
C ILE A 34 1.33 10.85 7.64
N ILE A 35 1.13 10.14 6.54
CA ILE A 35 1.91 10.28 5.31
C ILE A 35 1.07 11.06 4.31
N LYS A 36 1.59 12.22 3.88
CA LYS A 36 0.97 13.06 2.84
C LYS A 36 1.93 13.25 1.69
N GLY A 37 1.41 13.16 0.47
CA GLY A 37 2.12 13.48 -0.76
C GLY A 37 1.73 14.87 -1.26
N ASN A 38 2.68 15.56 -1.86
CA ASN A 38 2.46 16.82 -2.56
C ASN A 38 2.85 16.69 -4.04
N LEU A 39 2.73 17.76 -4.82
CA LEU A 39 3.07 17.73 -6.24
C LEU A 39 4.54 17.37 -6.51
N GLU A 40 5.47 17.80 -5.64
CA GLU A 40 6.91 17.53 -5.77
C GLU A 40 7.29 16.11 -5.35
N ARG A 41 6.60 15.58 -4.33
CA ARG A 41 6.76 14.23 -3.80
C ARG A 41 5.39 13.60 -3.55
N PRO A 42 4.70 13.12 -4.58
CA PRO A 42 3.40 12.50 -4.42
C PRO A 42 3.51 11.17 -3.68
N ARG A 43 2.43 10.77 -3.06
CA ARG A 43 2.35 9.56 -2.23
C ARG A 43 2.04 8.33 -3.09
N LEU A 44 2.90 7.32 -3.01
CA LEU A 44 2.62 5.99 -3.56
C LEU A 44 1.79 5.19 -2.55
N SER A 45 0.53 5.01 -2.84
CA SER A 45 -0.40 4.16 -2.07
C SER A 45 -0.53 2.79 -2.69
N ILE A 46 -0.48 1.75 -1.86
CA ILE A 46 -0.58 0.36 -2.28
C ILE A 46 -1.81 -0.28 -1.65
N PHE A 47 -2.56 -1.01 -2.46
CA PHE A 47 -3.63 -1.89 -2.01
C PHE A 47 -3.37 -3.32 -2.49
N ARG A 48 -3.40 -4.26 -1.56
CA ARG A 48 -3.20 -5.69 -1.81
C ARG A 48 -4.47 -6.45 -1.51
N SER A 49 -5.07 -7.05 -2.53
CA SER A 49 -6.11 -8.07 -2.37
C SER A 49 -5.50 -9.47 -2.29
N ASN A 50 -6.35 -10.48 -2.15
CA ASN A 50 -5.89 -11.87 -2.18
C ASN A 50 -5.22 -12.23 -3.52
N GLU A 51 -5.76 -11.73 -4.63
CA GLU A 51 -5.32 -12.10 -5.98
C GLU A 51 -4.50 -11.02 -6.66
N ASN A 52 -4.76 -9.76 -6.38
CA ASN A 52 -4.21 -8.63 -7.13
C ASN A 52 -3.50 -7.63 -6.24
N ILE A 53 -2.63 -6.84 -6.86
CA ILE A 53 -2.01 -5.68 -6.25
C ILE A 53 -2.29 -4.45 -7.09
N TYR A 54 -2.54 -3.33 -6.42
CA TYR A 54 -2.86 -2.03 -7.00
C TYR A 54 -1.90 -1.00 -6.42
N ALA A 55 -1.35 -0.17 -7.28
CA ALA A 55 -0.47 0.92 -6.90
C ALA A 55 -0.97 2.23 -7.52
N GLN A 56 -1.03 3.28 -6.71
CA GLN A 56 -1.48 4.61 -7.13
C GLN A 56 -0.51 5.66 -6.62
N ILE A 57 -0.13 6.59 -7.48
CA ILE A 57 0.61 7.79 -7.11
C ILE A 57 -0.39 8.94 -7.01
N ILE A 58 -0.49 9.53 -5.82
CA ILE A 58 -1.55 10.45 -5.42
C ILE A 58 -0.92 11.78 -4.96
N ASP A 59 -1.46 12.88 -5.47
CA ASP A 59 -1.27 14.22 -4.89
C ASP A 59 -2.39 14.47 -3.88
N ASP A 60 -2.05 14.45 -2.60
CA ASP A 60 -3.02 14.62 -1.52
C ASP A 60 -3.50 16.07 -1.39
N ASN A 61 -2.74 17.06 -1.85
CA ASN A 61 -3.16 18.47 -1.82
C ASN A 61 -4.31 18.72 -2.79
N LYS A 62 -4.26 18.09 -3.96
CA LYS A 62 -5.33 18.19 -4.99
C LYS A 62 -6.33 17.04 -4.90
N SER A 63 -6.11 16.07 -4.00
CA SER A 63 -6.92 14.85 -3.91
C SER A 63 -7.04 14.12 -5.26
N GLN A 64 -5.96 14.10 -6.04
CA GLN A 64 -5.95 13.57 -7.38
C GLN A 64 -4.96 12.41 -7.54
N THR A 65 -5.38 11.34 -8.19
CA THR A 65 -4.50 10.25 -8.61
C THR A 65 -3.78 10.64 -9.91
N ILE A 66 -2.47 10.75 -9.85
CA ILE A 66 -1.64 11.12 -11.00
C ILE A 66 -1.42 9.92 -11.93
N ILE A 67 -1.13 8.76 -11.33
CA ILE A 67 -0.77 7.52 -12.04
C ILE A 67 -1.34 6.34 -11.26
N SER A 68 -1.79 5.33 -11.99
CA SER A 68 -2.21 4.04 -11.42
C SER A 68 -1.64 2.88 -12.22
N CYS A 69 -1.41 1.76 -11.53
CA CYS A 69 -1.01 0.48 -12.09
C CYS A 69 -1.63 -0.67 -11.29
N SER A 70 -1.98 -1.75 -11.98
CA SER A 70 -2.59 -2.92 -11.36
C SER A 70 -2.19 -4.20 -12.08
N THR A 71 -2.17 -5.32 -11.35
CA THR A 71 -1.99 -6.66 -11.94
C THR A 71 -3.18 -7.08 -12.81
N LEU A 72 -4.31 -6.38 -12.77
CA LEU A 72 -5.46 -6.62 -13.64
C LEU A 72 -5.23 -6.14 -15.08
N GLU A 73 -4.23 -5.31 -15.34
CA GLU A 73 -3.97 -4.79 -16.67
C GLU A 73 -3.64 -5.92 -17.67
N ARG A 74 -4.20 -5.83 -18.87
CA ARG A 74 -4.17 -6.85 -19.92
C ARG A 74 -2.75 -7.34 -20.24
N ILE A 75 -1.79 -6.43 -20.33
CA ILE A 75 -0.39 -6.73 -20.67
C ILE A 75 0.26 -7.61 -19.59
N ILE A 76 -0.11 -7.41 -18.33
CA ILE A 76 0.44 -8.16 -17.20
C ILE A 76 -0.22 -9.54 -17.08
N LYS A 77 -1.50 -9.63 -17.39
CA LYS A 77 -2.23 -10.91 -17.46
C LYS A 77 -1.62 -11.85 -18.49
N LEU A 78 -1.15 -11.32 -19.61
CA LEU A 78 -0.55 -12.12 -20.71
C LEU A 78 0.87 -12.59 -20.36
N LYS A 79 1.64 -11.80 -19.60
CA LYS A 79 3.03 -12.13 -19.23
C LYS A 79 3.15 -13.04 -18.02
N ASN A 80 2.24 -12.94 -17.07
CA ASN A 80 2.27 -13.70 -15.82
C ASN A 80 0.92 -14.34 -15.51
N GLN A 81 0.85 -15.64 -15.61
CA GLN A 81 -0.33 -16.41 -15.23
C GLN A 81 -0.57 -16.35 -13.71
N ASN A 82 0.48 -16.13 -12.92
CA ASN A 82 0.40 -16.09 -11.46
C ASN A 82 0.47 -14.64 -10.93
N ARG A 83 -0.68 -13.97 -10.86
CA ARG A 83 -0.84 -12.58 -10.36
C ARG A 83 -0.53 -12.41 -8.88
N LYS A 84 -0.47 -13.50 -8.12
CA LYS A 84 -0.19 -13.50 -6.68
C LYS A 84 1.30 -13.50 -6.35
N CYS A 85 2.17 -13.68 -7.34
CA CYS A 85 3.61 -13.80 -7.10
C CYS A 85 4.30 -12.44 -6.91
N CYS A 86 5.49 -12.48 -6.31
CA CYS A 86 6.32 -11.30 -6.13
C CYS A 86 6.83 -10.74 -7.46
N GLU A 87 7.03 -11.59 -8.47
CA GLU A 87 7.47 -11.18 -9.81
C GLU A 87 6.44 -10.26 -10.49
N ALA A 88 5.14 -10.61 -10.41
CA ALA A 88 4.08 -9.74 -10.92
C ALA A 88 4.08 -8.38 -10.22
N SER A 89 4.32 -8.37 -8.91
CA SER A 89 4.42 -7.13 -8.13
C SER A 89 5.62 -6.29 -8.51
N LYS A 90 6.77 -6.92 -8.80
CA LYS A 90 7.99 -6.25 -9.29
C LYS A 90 7.75 -5.60 -10.66
N ILE A 91 7.10 -6.30 -11.57
CA ILE A 91 6.72 -5.77 -12.90
C ILE A 91 5.79 -4.57 -12.77
N ILE A 92 4.83 -4.60 -11.84
CA ILE A 92 3.96 -3.44 -11.53
C ILE A 92 4.79 -2.26 -11.06
N GLY A 93 5.76 -2.48 -10.17
CA GLY A 93 6.67 -1.42 -9.70
C GLY A 93 7.44 -0.77 -10.84
N GLN A 94 8.07 -1.56 -11.71
CA GLN A 94 8.79 -1.07 -12.89
C GLN A 94 7.89 -0.31 -13.86
N LYS A 95 6.68 -0.83 -14.12
CA LYS A 95 5.70 -0.18 -15.00
C LYS A 95 5.21 1.14 -14.43
N LEU A 96 4.96 1.18 -13.11
CA LEU A 96 4.59 2.40 -12.40
C LEU A 96 5.69 3.46 -12.53
N ALA A 97 6.96 3.07 -12.32
CA ALA A 97 8.11 3.94 -12.47
C ALA A 97 8.23 4.51 -13.90
N ASN A 98 8.09 3.67 -14.91
CA ASN A 98 8.12 4.12 -16.31
C ASN A 98 7.01 5.14 -16.62
N ARG A 99 5.80 4.92 -16.09
CA ARG A 99 4.69 5.89 -16.23
C ARG A 99 4.97 7.18 -15.48
N SER A 100 5.63 7.10 -14.32
CA SER A 100 5.97 8.25 -13.48
C SER A 100 7.01 9.13 -14.15
N LEU A 101 8.05 8.53 -14.70
CA LEU A 101 9.11 9.25 -15.43
C LEU A 101 8.55 9.98 -16.65
N LYS A 102 7.59 9.39 -17.39
CA LYS A 102 6.90 10.07 -18.50
C LYS A 102 6.10 11.30 -18.06
N LYS A 103 5.72 11.40 -16.80
CA LYS A 103 5.05 12.56 -16.20
C LYS A 103 5.99 13.43 -15.36
N ASN A 104 7.30 13.23 -15.49
CA ASN A 104 8.35 13.96 -14.76
C ASN A 104 8.25 13.79 -13.21
N VAL A 105 7.64 12.71 -12.74
CA VAL A 105 7.59 12.37 -11.33
C VAL A 105 8.70 11.39 -11.00
N THR A 106 9.76 11.86 -10.34
CA THR A 106 10.93 11.05 -9.98
C THR A 106 11.04 10.76 -8.49
N LYS A 107 10.55 11.68 -7.65
CA LYS A 107 10.56 11.55 -6.19
C LYS A 107 9.16 11.24 -5.69
N ILE A 108 9.05 10.26 -4.82
CA ILE A 108 7.77 9.88 -4.21
C ILE A 108 7.92 9.63 -2.71
N VAL A 109 6.80 9.57 -2.00
CA VAL A 109 6.73 9.10 -0.61
C VAL A 109 6.05 7.73 -0.62
N PHE A 110 6.73 6.72 -0.10
CA PHE A 110 6.20 5.36 -0.08
C PHE A 110 5.29 5.15 1.12
N ASP A 111 4.02 4.88 0.86
CA ASP A 111 3.03 4.53 1.87
C ASP A 111 2.66 3.05 1.76
N ARG A 112 3.26 2.22 2.63
CA ARG A 112 2.92 0.80 2.69
C ARG A 112 1.55 0.53 3.32
N GLY A 113 0.91 1.54 3.91
CA GLY A 113 -0.35 1.38 4.63
C GLY A 113 -0.25 0.38 5.79
N PRO A 114 -1.25 -0.50 5.99
CA PRO A 114 -1.25 -1.47 7.08
C PRO A 114 -0.41 -2.72 6.80
N TYR A 115 0.24 -2.81 5.64
CA TYR A 115 1.01 -3.99 5.24
C TYR A 115 2.42 -3.98 5.82
N LEU A 116 2.96 -5.16 6.10
CA LEU A 116 4.37 -5.32 6.40
C LEU A 116 5.20 -5.10 5.12
N TYR A 117 6.39 -4.54 5.26
CA TYR A 117 7.36 -4.40 4.17
C TYR A 117 8.02 -5.75 3.87
N HIS A 118 7.24 -6.66 3.27
CA HIS A 118 7.65 -8.01 2.95
C HIS A 118 6.88 -8.55 1.74
N GLY A 119 7.40 -9.57 1.07
CA GLY A 119 6.75 -10.26 -0.04
C GLY A 119 6.39 -9.31 -1.20
N ARG A 120 5.14 -9.32 -1.64
CA ARG A 120 4.64 -8.53 -2.77
C ARG A 120 4.84 -7.02 -2.61
N ILE A 121 4.72 -6.51 -1.38
CA ILE A 121 4.91 -5.07 -1.12
C ILE A 121 6.37 -4.68 -1.31
N LYS A 122 7.30 -5.47 -0.78
CA LYS A 122 8.75 -5.29 -0.96
C LYS A 122 9.13 -5.40 -2.44
N ALA A 123 8.66 -6.42 -3.13
CA ALA A 123 8.94 -6.64 -4.55
C ALA A 123 8.46 -5.46 -5.43
N LEU A 124 7.28 -4.89 -5.14
CA LEU A 124 6.79 -3.70 -5.83
C LEU A 124 7.69 -2.49 -5.59
N ALA A 125 8.11 -2.27 -4.34
CA ALA A 125 9.00 -1.16 -3.99
C ALA A 125 10.38 -1.29 -4.67
N GLU A 126 10.96 -2.50 -4.68
CA GLU A 126 12.22 -2.78 -5.37
C GLU A 126 12.08 -2.54 -6.88
N GLY A 127 11.01 -3.04 -7.50
CA GLY A 127 10.72 -2.79 -8.92
C GLY A 127 10.55 -1.31 -9.25
N ALA A 128 9.94 -0.53 -8.37
CA ALA A 128 9.79 0.91 -8.54
C ALA A 128 11.14 1.65 -8.44
N ARG A 129 12.02 1.24 -7.53
CA ARG A 129 13.38 1.78 -7.41
C ARG A 129 14.25 1.43 -8.60
N GLU A 130 14.21 0.17 -9.05
CA GLU A 130 14.90 -0.26 -10.27
C GLU A 130 14.43 0.51 -11.51
N GLY A 131 13.16 0.88 -11.55
CA GLY A 131 12.59 1.71 -12.61
C GLY A 131 12.94 3.19 -12.53
N GLY A 132 13.67 3.65 -11.50
CA GLY A 132 14.21 5.00 -11.37
C GLY A 132 13.47 5.92 -10.39
N LEU A 133 12.48 5.42 -9.65
CA LEU A 133 11.83 6.21 -8.59
C LEU A 133 12.71 6.30 -7.34
N LYS A 134 12.74 7.49 -6.72
CA LYS A 134 13.53 7.79 -5.53
C LYS A 134 12.63 7.92 -4.30
N PHE A 135 12.85 7.06 -3.31
CA PHE A 135 12.14 7.06 -2.02
C PHE A 135 12.85 6.20 -0.98
#